data_5b1159a9f738eb59403ce08631f34248
#
_entry.id   5b1159a9f738eb59403ce08631f34248
#
_cell.length_a   1.000
_cell.length_b   1.000
_cell.length_c   1.000
_cell.angle_alpha   90.00
_cell.angle_beta   90.00
_cell.angle_gamma   90.00
#
_symmetry.space_group_name_H-M   'P 1'
#
loop_
_entity.id
_entity.type
_entity.pdbx_description
1 polymer ?
#
loop_
_entity_poly.entity_id
_entity_poly.type
_entity_poly.pdbx_seq_one_letter_code
_entity_poly.pdbx_strand_id
1 'polypeptide(L)'
;MLNFLGNLFKSSNQRRVDGYEKIVKKINLKEEEISKLSKEEFQKIGVNTDDALIDIFAAVREASKRTIGLRHYDCQLIGGLVLNGWNITEMKTGEGKTLVATLPAVFNALVGKKVYVVTVNDYLAERDANWMKPVYEYFGLSVGALTSAQDFKDKQATYESNIIYCTSSE
;
A
#
# COMPACT_ATOMS: atom_id res chain seq x y z
N MET A 1 -24.75 24.60 14.86
CA MET A 1 -24.34 24.53 16.28
C MET A 1 -24.25 23.10 16.85
N LEU A 2 -25.12 22.18 16.50
CA LEU A 2 -25.10 20.77 16.97
C LEU A 2 -23.85 19.97 16.59
N ASN A 3 -23.22 20.23 15.42
CA ASN A 3 -22.00 19.53 14.99
C ASN A 3 -20.73 19.92 15.76
N PHE A 4 -20.70 21.07 16.43
CA PHE A 4 -19.54 21.52 17.20
C PHE A 4 -19.44 20.77 18.53
N LEU A 5 -20.57 20.51 19.20
CA LEU A 5 -20.62 19.77 20.46
C LEU A 5 -20.26 18.27 20.25
N GLY A 6 -20.65 17.66 19.12
CA GLY A 6 -20.31 16.27 18.80
C GLY A 6 -18.81 16.03 18.67
N ASN A 7 -18.03 17.01 18.22
CA ASN A 7 -16.57 16.90 18.09
C ASN A 7 -15.81 17.00 19.43
N LEU A 8 -16.41 17.58 20.46
CA LEU A 8 -15.81 17.69 21.80
C LEU A 8 -15.75 16.35 22.55
N PHE A 9 -16.65 15.40 22.21
CA PHE A 9 -16.73 14.09 22.85
C PHE A 9 -16.07 12.96 22.07
N LYS A 10 -15.48 13.23 20.89
CA LYS A 10 -14.76 12.22 20.10
C LYS A 10 -13.43 11.88 20.75
N SER A 11 -13.12 10.57 20.84
CA SER A 11 -11.81 10.10 21.27
C SER A 11 -10.71 10.58 20.29
N SER A 12 -9.46 10.60 20.76
CA SER A 12 -8.31 10.95 19.90
C SER A 12 -8.23 10.06 18.65
N ASN A 13 -8.50 8.75 18.80
CA ASN A 13 -8.53 7.81 17.68
C ASN A 13 -9.65 8.13 16.69
N GLN A 14 -10.85 8.46 17.16
CA GLN A 14 -11.95 8.82 16.27
C GLN A 14 -11.63 10.08 15.44
N ARG A 15 -10.99 11.07 16.03
CA ARG A 15 -10.58 12.30 15.30
C ARG A 15 -9.55 11.97 14.21
N ARG A 16 -8.62 11.02 14.46
CA ARG A 16 -7.66 10.56 13.46
C ARG A 16 -8.36 9.83 12.32
N VAL A 17 -9.29 8.92 12.63
CA VAL A 17 -10.08 8.20 11.61
C VAL A 17 -10.87 9.18 10.75
N ASP A 18 -11.55 10.16 11.35
CA ASP A 18 -12.27 11.22 10.60
C ASP A 18 -11.34 12.01 9.67
N GLY A 19 -10.08 12.20 10.07
CA GLY A 19 -9.05 12.80 9.21
C GLY A 19 -8.73 11.94 7.98
N TYR A 20 -8.54 10.64 8.18
CA TYR A 20 -8.28 9.70 7.09
C TYR A 20 -9.50 9.53 6.17
N GLU A 21 -10.73 9.54 6.69
CA GLU A 21 -11.95 9.51 5.87
C GLU A 21 -12.03 10.66 4.88
N LYS A 22 -11.53 11.85 5.24
CA LYS A 22 -11.46 12.99 4.32
C LYS A 22 -10.49 12.73 3.16
N ILE A 23 -9.35 12.08 3.45
CA ILE A 23 -8.38 11.69 2.42
C ILE A 23 -8.98 10.60 1.52
N VAL A 24 -9.65 9.60 2.11
CA VAL A 24 -10.33 8.54 1.34
C VAL A 24 -11.39 9.12 0.39
N LYS A 25 -12.15 10.13 0.81
CA LYS A 25 -13.09 10.82 -0.08
C LYS A 25 -12.38 11.45 -1.28
N LYS A 26 -11.21 12.05 -1.09
CA LYS A 26 -10.41 12.59 -2.22
C LYS A 26 -9.90 11.47 -3.12
N ILE A 27 -9.43 10.34 -2.56
CA ILE A 27 -9.02 9.16 -3.33
C ILE A 27 -10.20 8.64 -4.17
N ASN A 28 -11.41 8.58 -3.60
CA ASN A 28 -12.61 8.14 -4.30
C ASN A 28 -12.96 9.07 -5.48
N LEU A 29 -12.79 10.38 -5.33
CA LEU A 29 -13.02 11.34 -6.42
C LEU A 29 -12.05 11.17 -7.59
N LYS A 30 -10.84 10.65 -7.34
CA LYS A 30 -9.84 10.38 -8.40
C LYS A 30 -10.10 9.07 -9.17
N GLU A 31 -11.00 8.20 -8.71
CA GLU A 31 -11.19 6.87 -9.28
C GLU A 31 -11.55 6.90 -10.77
N GLU A 32 -12.43 7.80 -11.18
CA GLU A 32 -12.83 7.91 -12.58
C GLU A 32 -11.69 8.43 -13.48
N GLU A 33 -10.92 9.41 -13.03
CA GLU A 33 -9.76 9.95 -13.74
C GLU A 33 -8.69 8.86 -13.91
N ILE A 34 -8.29 8.22 -12.82
CA ILE A 34 -7.27 7.17 -12.79
C ILE A 34 -7.69 5.95 -13.63
N SER A 35 -8.98 5.61 -13.65
CA SER A 35 -9.48 4.49 -14.44
C SER A 35 -9.33 4.65 -15.95
N LYS A 36 -9.07 5.86 -16.43
CA LYS A 36 -8.86 6.16 -17.87
C LYS A 36 -7.39 6.14 -18.28
N LEU A 37 -6.46 6.11 -17.31
CA LEU A 37 -5.03 6.13 -17.59
C LEU A 37 -4.55 4.81 -18.20
N SER A 38 -3.59 4.90 -19.12
CA SER A 38 -2.83 3.77 -19.65
C SER A 38 -1.79 3.28 -18.64
N LYS A 39 -1.23 2.09 -18.87
CA LYS A 39 -0.17 1.55 -18.00
C LYS A 39 1.06 2.45 -17.95
N GLU A 40 1.42 3.03 -19.08
CA GLU A 40 2.58 3.93 -19.21
C GLU A 40 2.37 5.24 -18.42
N GLU A 41 1.13 5.70 -18.29
CA GLU A 41 0.79 6.87 -17.49
C GLU A 41 0.86 6.59 -15.98
N PHE A 42 0.53 5.36 -15.55
CA PHE A 42 0.73 4.95 -14.14
C PHE A 42 2.19 5.04 -13.72
N GLN A 43 3.13 4.67 -14.60
CA GLN A 43 4.57 4.73 -14.31
C GLN A 43 5.11 6.17 -14.26
N LYS A 44 4.32 7.15 -14.70
CA LYS A 44 4.66 8.57 -14.72
C LYS A 44 3.94 9.38 -13.63
N ILE A 45 3.14 8.72 -12.77
CA ILE A 45 2.45 9.42 -11.68
C ILE A 45 3.49 10.09 -10.79
N GLY A 46 3.36 11.41 -10.65
CA GLY A 46 4.33 12.24 -9.93
C GLY A 46 4.28 12.03 -8.44
N VAL A 47 5.46 11.96 -7.82
CA VAL A 47 5.62 11.81 -6.36
C VAL A 47 5.90 13.14 -5.66
N ASN A 48 6.10 14.22 -6.42
CA ASN A 48 6.51 15.53 -5.92
C ASN A 48 5.37 16.56 -5.94
N THR A 49 4.11 16.11 -5.83
CA THR A 49 2.92 16.97 -5.77
C THR A 49 2.32 16.94 -4.37
N ASP A 50 1.59 17.98 -3.99
CA ASP A 50 0.88 18.04 -2.70
C ASP A 50 -0.16 16.91 -2.56
N ASP A 51 -0.72 16.44 -3.66
CA ASP A 51 -1.70 15.37 -3.72
C ASP A 51 -1.10 13.99 -4.06
N ALA A 52 0.23 13.84 -4.13
CA ALA A 52 0.91 12.61 -4.56
C ALA A 52 0.42 11.36 -3.80
N LEU A 53 0.19 11.46 -2.49
CA LEU A 53 -0.33 10.36 -1.69
C LEU A 53 -1.72 9.92 -2.16
N ILE A 54 -2.59 10.86 -2.48
CA ILE A 54 -3.96 10.63 -2.93
C ILE A 54 -3.94 9.97 -4.31
N ASP A 55 -3.15 10.52 -5.24
CA ASP A 55 -3.05 10.04 -6.62
C ASP A 55 -2.46 8.62 -6.66
N ILE A 56 -1.39 8.36 -5.89
CA ILE A 56 -0.76 7.04 -5.81
C ILE A 56 -1.70 6.01 -5.16
N PHE A 57 -2.38 6.34 -4.06
CA PHE A 57 -3.33 5.42 -3.44
C PHE A 57 -4.52 5.10 -4.36
N ALA A 58 -5.03 6.08 -5.10
CA ALA A 58 -6.05 5.84 -6.12
C ALA A 58 -5.52 4.95 -7.26
N ALA A 59 -4.28 5.19 -7.70
CA ALA A 59 -3.62 4.39 -8.71
C ALA A 59 -3.38 2.95 -8.26
N VAL A 60 -2.89 2.72 -7.03
CA VAL A 60 -2.68 1.36 -6.48
C VAL A 60 -4.00 0.60 -6.41
N ARG A 61 -5.10 1.26 -6.01
CA ARG A 61 -6.43 0.65 -6.01
C ARG A 61 -6.87 0.21 -7.41
N GLU A 62 -6.67 1.04 -8.42
CA GLU A 62 -7.02 0.69 -9.79
C GLU A 62 -6.08 -0.36 -10.36
N ALA A 63 -4.77 -0.27 -10.12
CA ALA A 63 -3.79 -1.28 -10.55
C ALA A 63 -4.11 -2.66 -9.97
N SER A 64 -4.46 -2.76 -8.68
CA SER A 64 -4.83 -4.03 -8.06
C SER A 64 -6.13 -4.60 -8.66
N LYS A 65 -7.11 -3.75 -8.97
CA LYS A 65 -8.33 -4.15 -9.67
C LYS A 65 -8.02 -4.71 -11.07
N ARG A 66 -7.13 -4.07 -11.83
CA ARG A 66 -6.77 -4.49 -13.19
C ARG A 66 -5.91 -5.75 -13.23
N THR A 67 -5.03 -5.93 -12.27
CA THR A 67 -4.01 -6.99 -12.31
C THR A 67 -4.41 -8.26 -11.57
N ILE A 68 -5.03 -8.13 -10.41
CA ILE A 68 -5.41 -9.25 -9.54
C ILE A 68 -6.91 -9.32 -9.23
N GLY A 69 -7.73 -8.44 -9.83
CA GLY A 69 -9.18 -8.42 -9.66
C GLY A 69 -9.66 -7.93 -8.28
N LEU A 70 -8.79 -7.35 -7.47
CA LEU A 70 -9.11 -6.91 -6.11
C LEU A 70 -9.09 -5.37 -6.02
N ARG A 71 -10.24 -4.78 -5.70
CA ARG A 71 -10.36 -3.35 -5.42
C ARG A 71 -10.35 -3.10 -3.92
N HIS A 72 -9.46 -2.24 -3.44
CA HIS A 72 -9.44 -1.85 -2.03
C HIS A 72 -10.77 -1.21 -1.58
N TYR A 73 -11.28 -1.64 -0.43
CA TYR A 73 -12.37 -0.98 0.27
C TYR A 73 -11.88 0.27 1.00
N ASP A 74 -12.81 1.19 1.34
CA ASP A 74 -12.44 2.43 2.03
C ASP A 74 -11.77 2.20 3.39
N CYS A 75 -12.20 1.18 4.15
CA CYS A 75 -11.53 0.78 5.39
C CYS A 75 -10.08 0.29 5.16
N GLN A 76 -9.81 -0.36 4.04
CA GLN A 76 -8.47 -0.80 3.66
C GLN A 76 -7.59 0.39 3.23
N LEU A 77 -8.15 1.40 2.56
CA LEU A 77 -7.45 2.66 2.29
C LEU A 77 -7.07 3.36 3.59
N ILE A 78 -7.98 3.42 4.58
CA ILE A 78 -7.68 3.95 5.92
C ILE A 78 -6.51 3.17 6.54
N GLY A 79 -6.56 1.83 6.52
CA GLY A 79 -5.46 0.99 7.02
C GLY A 79 -4.12 1.31 6.38
N GLY A 80 -4.08 1.48 5.06
CA GLY A 80 -2.89 1.88 4.32
C GLY A 80 -2.38 3.28 4.69
N LEU A 81 -3.29 4.24 4.87
CA LEU A 81 -2.95 5.61 5.31
C LEU A 81 -2.38 5.62 6.73
N VAL A 82 -2.95 4.82 7.64
CA VAL A 82 -2.44 4.65 9.01
C VAL A 82 -1.02 4.10 9.01
N LEU A 83 -0.76 3.03 8.23
CA LEU A 83 0.59 2.45 8.08
C LEU A 83 1.57 3.44 7.47
N ASN A 84 1.16 4.15 6.42
CA ASN A 84 2.02 5.16 5.79
C ASN A 84 2.36 6.33 6.74
N GLY A 85 1.48 6.62 7.68
CA GLY A 85 1.67 7.61 8.74
C GLY A 85 2.46 7.11 9.95
N TRP A 86 3.19 5.98 9.84
CA TRP A 86 4.01 5.39 10.93
C TRP A 86 3.20 5.02 12.18
N ASN A 87 1.95 4.62 11.99
CA ASN A 87 1.06 4.19 13.06
C ASN A 87 0.73 2.70 12.91
N ILE A 88 0.21 2.11 13.99
CA ILE A 88 -0.26 0.72 14.01
C ILE A 88 -1.73 0.70 13.59
N THR A 89 -2.07 -0.20 12.66
CA THR A 89 -3.45 -0.53 12.30
C THR A 89 -3.75 -1.97 12.68
N GLU A 90 -4.89 -2.20 13.32
CA GLU A 90 -5.40 -3.53 13.60
C GLU A 90 -6.46 -3.90 12.56
N MET A 91 -6.30 -5.07 11.96
CA MET A 91 -7.26 -5.66 11.03
C MET A 91 -7.44 -7.13 11.35
N LYS A 92 -8.69 -7.61 11.36
CA LYS A 92 -9.01 -9.01 11.62
C LYS A 92 -8.48 -9.93 10.53
N THR A 93 -8.36 -11.21 10.85
CA THR A 93 -8.02 -12.24 9.87
C THR A 93 -9.06 -12.24 8.75
N GLY A 94 -8.61 -12.29 7.49
CA GLY A 94 -9.49 -12.24 6.32
C GLY A 94 -9.82 -10.84 5.78
N GLU A 95 -9.47 -9.76 6.48
CA GLU A 95 -9.77 -8.37 6.04
C GLU A 95 -8.81 -7.82 4.98
N GLY A 96 -7.92 -8.67 4.44
CA GLY A 96 -7.07 -8.30 3.29
C GLY A 96 -5.82 -7.51 3.65
N LYS A 97 -5.17 -7.78 4.79
CA LYS A 97 -3.92 -7.12 5.22
C LYS A 97 -2.83 -7.12 4.15
N THR A 98 -2.69 -8.22 3.41
CA THR A 98 -1.71 -8.35 2.30
C THR A 98 -1.97 -7.32 1.20
N LEU A 99 -3.24 -7.12 0.84
CA LEU A 99 -3.64 -6.11 -0.14
C LEU A 99 -3.42 -4.68 0.39
N VAL A 100 -3.75 -4.42 1.66
CA VAL A 100 -3.52 -3.11 2.31
C VAL A 100 -2.06 -2.71 2.30
N ALA A 101 -1.14 -3.66 2.52
CA ALA A 101 0.29 -3.40 2.53
C ALA A 101 0.81 -2.85 1.18
N THR A 102 0.14 -3.12 0.06
CA THR A 102 0.54 -2.61 -1.26
C THR A 102 0.47 -1.09 -1.34
N LEU A 103 -0.47 -0.45 -0.64
CA LEU A 103 -0.67 1.00 -0.66
C LEU A 103 0.58 1.77 -0.17
N PRO A 104 1.02 1.60 1.09
CA PRO A 104 2.24 2.26 1.56
C PRO A 104 3.51 1.72 0.89
N ALA A 105 3.53 0.44 0.45
CA ALA A 105 4.69 -0.14 -0.21
C ALA A 105 4.96 0.55 -1.55
N VAL A 106 3.96 0.68 -2.41
CA VAL A 106 4.11 1.39 -3.69
C VAL A 106 4.47 2.85 -3.47
N PHE A 107 3.75 3.55 -2.58
CA PHE A 107 4.05 4.97 -2.31
C PHE A 107 5.51 5.17 -1.89
N ASN A 108 5.99 4.41 -0.90
CA ASN A 108 7.35 4.57 -0.40
C ASN A 108 8.41 4.12 -1.43
N ALA A 109 8.15 3.10 -2.24
CA ALA A 109 9.06 2.67 -3.30
C ALA A 109 9.16 3.73 -4.42
N LEU A 110 8.04 4.36 -4.83
CA LEU A 110 8.04 5.42 -5.83
C LEU A 110 8.78 6.68 -5.38
N VAL A 111 8.76 7.01 -4.08
CA VAL A 111 9.58 8.10 -3.54
C VAL A 111 11.05 7.71 -3.30
N GLY A 112 11.49 6.57 -3.84
CA GLY A 112 12.90 6.13 -3.86
C GLY A 112 13.36 5.39 -2.61
N LYS A 113 12.46 4.97 -1.72
CA LYS A 113 12.83 4.15 -0.56
C LYS A 113 12.83 2.67 -0.91
N LYS A 114 13.74 1.92 -0.29
CA LYS A 114 13.67 0.46 -0.27
C LYS A 114 12.64 0.03 0.77
N VAL A 115 11.71 -0.84 0.39
CA VAL A 115 10.57 -1.22 1.25
C VAL A 115 10.69 -2.68 1.67
N TYR A 116 10.59 -2.94 2.96
CA TYR A 116 10.54 -4.28 3.52
C TYR A 116 9.14 -4.58 4.06
N VAL A 117 8.54 -5.67 3.57
CA VAL A 117 7.27 -6.22 4.09
C VAL A 117 7.59 -7.46 4.90
N VAL A 118 7.58 -7.30 6.23
CA VAL A 118 7.96 -8.37 7.15
C VAL A 118 6.76 -9.27 7.44
N THR A 119 6.94 -10.57 7.27
CA THR A 119 5.94 -11.63 7.51
C THR A 119 6.42 -12.60 8.58
N VAL A 120 5.56 -13.52 9.00
CA VAL A 120 5.89 -14.44 10.12
C VAL A 120 6.69 -15.68 9.68
N ASN A 121 6.74 -16.00 8.39
CA ASN A 121 7.50 -17.12 7.84
C ASN A 121 7.80 -16.97 6.35
N ASP A 122 8.74 -17.77 5.85
CA ASP A 122 9.20 -17.77 4.45
C ASP A 122 8.09 -18.09 3.47
N TYR A 123 7.20 -19.04 3.79
CA TYR A 123 6.06 -19.38 2.94
C TYR A 123 5.18 -18.18 2.67
N LEU A 124 4.86 -17.38 3.70
CA LEU A 124 4.07 -16.16 3.53
C LEU A 124 4.84 -15.08 2.77
N ALA A 125 6.14 -14.96 2.98
CA ALA A 125 6.97 -14.02 2.24
C ALA A 125 6.91 -14.32 0.73
N GLU A 126 7.12 -15.55 0.32
CA GLU A 126 7.04 -15.96 -1.09
C GLU A 126 5.63 -15.84 -1.66
N ARG A 127 4.63 -16.35 -0.93
CA ARG A 127 3.23 -16.32 -1.36
C ARG A 127 2.76 -14.90 -1.61
N ASP A 128 2.99 -14.01 -0.64
CA ASP A 128 2.48 -12.64 -0.69
C ASP A 128 3.26 -11.79 -1.72
N ALA A 129 4.59 -11.99 -1.81
CA ALA A 129 5.39 -11.36 -2.85
C ALA A 129 4.88 -11.74 -4.25
N ASN A 130 4.70 -13.04 -4.52
CA ASN A 130 4.23 -13.53 -5.81
C ASN A 130 2.80 -13.08 -6.12
N TRP A 131 1.92 -13.06 -5.13
CA TRP A 131 0.54 -12.66 -5.33
C TRP A 131 0.41 -11.17 -5.63
N MET A 132 1.18 -10.31 -4.93
CA MET A 132 1.13 -8.86 -5.12
C MET A 132 2.06 -8.35 -6.23
N LYS A 133 2.96 -9.20 -6.75
CA LYS A 133 3.90 -8.87 -7.83
C LYS A 133 3.25 -8.14 -9.01
N PRO A 134 2.10 -8.59 -9.58
CA PRO A 134 1.50 -7.90 -10.71
C PRO A 134 1.11 -6.44 -10.40
N VAL A 135 0.76 -6.13 -9.14
CA VAL A 135 0.43 -4.76 -8.70
C VAL A 135 1.68 -3.89 -8.73
N TYR A 136 2.81 -4.38 -8.19
CA TYR A 136 4.07 -3.65 -8.14
C TYR A 136 4.67 -3.42 -9.52
N GLU A 137 4.68 -4.46 -10.36
CA GLU A 137 5.16 -4.39 -11.75
C GLU A 137 4.33 -3.44 -12.63
N TYR A 138 3.07 -3.18 -12.24
CA TYR A 138 2.24 -2.20 -12.93
C TYR A 138 2.83 -0.78 -12.84
N PHE A 139 3.54 -0.49 -11.76
CA PHE A 139 4.28 0.77 -11.54
C PHE A 139 5.75 0.71 -11.97
N GLY A 140 6.19 -0.39 -12.57
CA GLY A 140 7.60 -0.60 -12.92
C GLY A 140 8.50 -0.92 -11.72
N LEU A 141 7.91 -1.32 -10.58
CA LEU A 141 8.63 -1.67 -9.36
C LEU A 141 8.96 -3.15 -9.32
N SER A 142 10.18 -3.48 -8.95
CA SER A 142 10.62 -4.86 -8.72
C SER A 142 10.25 -5.33 -7.30
N VAL A 143 9.93 -6.62 -7.18
CA VAL A 143 9.63 -7.26 -5.90
C VAL A 143 10.32 -8.60 -5.80
N GLY A 144 10.83 -8.93 -4.62
CA GLY A 144 11.44 -10.21 -4.31
C GLY A 144 11.05 -10.71 -2.92
N ALA A 145 11.27 -12.00 -2.68
CA ALA A 145 11.13 -12.60 -1.36
C ALA A 145 12.49 -13.11 -0.89
N LEU A 146 12.89 -12.71 0.33
CA LEU A 146 14.04 -13.27 1.03
C LEU A 146 13.57 -14.44 1.88
N THR A 147 14.22 -15.57 1.72
CA THR A 147 13.92 -16.81 2.48
C THR A 147 15.20 -17.47 2.96
N SER A 148 15.07 -18.26 4.02
CA SER A 148 16.19 -18.97 4.63
C SER A 148 16.81 -20.02 3.69
N ALA A 149 16.05 -20.52 2.70
CA ALA A 149 16.50 -21.52 1.74
C ALA A 149 17.38 -20.95 0.60
N GLN A 150 17.40 -19.63 0.40
CA GLN A 150 18.19 -18.99 -0.63
C GLN A 150 19.68 -19.00 -0.31
N ASP A 151 20.51 -19.18 -1.31
CA ASP A 151 21.95 -18.97 -1.22
C ASP A 151 22.31 -17.46 -1.17
N PHE A 152 23.59 -17.18 -0.92
CA PHE A 152 24.07 -15.79 -0.79
C PHE A 152 23.84 -14.96 -2.06
N LYS A 153 24.01 -15.56 -3.26
CA LYS A 153 23.86 -14.87 -4.54
C LYS A 153 22.38 -14.51 -4.79
N ASP A 154 21.50 -15.45 -4.50
CA ASP A 154 20.06 -15.24 -4.67
C ASP A 154 19.55 -14.17 -3.69
N LYS A 155 20.01 -14.19 -2.45
CA LYS A 155 19.71 -13.12 -1.47
C LYS A 155 20.23 -11.78 -1.95
N GLN A 156 21.46 -11.71 -2.46
CA GLN A 156 22.02 -10.47 -2.97
C GLN A 156 21.19 -9.91 -4.14
N ALA A 157 20.76 -10.75 -5.08
CA ALA A 157 19.89 -10.35 -6.19
C ALA A 157 18.53 -9.84 -5.67
N THR A 158 17.96 -10.51 -4.66
CA THR A 158 16.68 -10.10 -4.06
C THR A 158 16.80 -8.73 -3.37
N TYR A 159 17.94 -8.43 -2.75
CA TYR A 159 18.18 -7.13 -2.12
C TYR A 159 18.19 -5.96 -3.12
N GLU A 160 18.37 -6.20 -4.41
CA GLU A 160 18.27 -5.13 -5.43
C GLU A 160 16.83 -4.74 -5.76
N SER A 161 15.84 -5.53 -5.31
CA SER A 161 14.42 -5.20 -5.53
C SER A 161 13.99 -3.94 -4.79
N ASN A 162 13.00 -3.22 -5.35
CA ASN A 162 12.40 -2.05 -4.70
C ASN A 162 11.61 -2.42 -3.46
N ILE A 163 10.91 -3.58 -3.53
CA ILE A 163 10.06 -4.10 -2.45
C ILE A 163 10.51 -5.52 -2.14
N ILE A 164 10.75 -5.80 -0.86
CA ILE A 164 11.30 -7.07 -0.39
C ILE A 164 10.36 -7.64 0.68
N TYR A 165 9.83 -8.82 0.44
CA TYR A 165 9.13 -9.60 1.46
C TYR A 165 10.12 -10.48 2.20
N CYS A 166 10.07 -10.50 3.51
CA CYS A 166 11.00 -11.31 4.32
C CYS A 166 10.38 -11.66 5.67
N THR A 167 11.11 -12.46 6.43
CA THR A 167 10.86 -12.64 7.86
C THR A 167 11.70 -11.65 8.68
N SER A 168 11.45 -11.57 9.98
CA SER A 168 12.25 -10.70 10.87
C SER A 168 13.66 -11.23 11.14
N SER A 169 13.96 -12.47 10.73
CA SER A 169 15.28 -13.11 10.89
C SER A 169 16.19 -12.93 9.66
N GLU A 170 15.65 -12.50 8.54
CA GLU A 170 16.38 -12.15 7.33
C GLU A 170 16.73 -10.65 7.29
#